data_aef154c2da27b7c6e40a6c124ca5a501
#
_entry.id   aef154c2da27b7c6e40a6c124ca5a501
#
_cell.length_a   1.000
_cell.length_b   1.000
_cell.length_c   1.000
_cell.angle_alpha   90.00
_cell.angle_beta   90.00
_cell.angle_gamma   90.00
#
_symmetry.space_group_name_H-M   'P 1'
#
loop_
_entity.id
_entity.type
_entity.pdbx_description
1 polymer ?
#
loop_
_entity_poly.entity_id
_entity_poly.type
_entity_poly.pdbx_seq_one_letter_code
_entity_poly.pdbx_strand_id
1 'polypeptide(L)'
;MKRLTLILFICAVTTMASAQDYFGVQLGFAQPIARLNTPTTKTSLFPTSYNGFKVGLVYDATIIKGFGVSMGLNYTFGNHTSAWKQVGTLPYPQERTTGQYHQLEIPIDWQYKFEIAKRTWIILYTGPTLQCGLDLTSKLYKTNNGKEITLEKDNSFYSEDMKDKELKRINVTWGLGAGFQYDRYFLRGGYDFGLINPYKASQFDYTDTNGGHPRTRGRFDQWQIKVGIYLWQSK
;
A
#
# COMPACT_ATOMS: atom_id res chain seq x y z
N MET A 1 33.21 -4.53 -5.09
CA MET A 1 31.88 -4.18 -4.61
C MET A 1 31.09 -5.40 -4.06
N LYS A 2 30.92 -6.51 -4.80
CA LYS A 2 30.15 -7.70 -4.34
C LYS A 2 30.63 -8.31 -3.02
N ARG A 3 31.93 -8.29 -2.72
CA ARG A 3 32.49 -8.82 -1.46
C ARG A 3 32.22 -7.92 -0.26
N LEU A 4 32.17 -6.60 -0.45
CA LEU A 4 31.86 -5.65 0.64
C LEU A 4 30.38 -5.74 1.05
N THR A 5 29.48 -5.93 0.10
CA THR A 5 28.04 -6.13 0.35
C THR A 5 27.79 -7.42 1.11
N LEU A 6 28.54 -8.49 0.78
CA LEU A 6 28.43 -9.78 1.47
C LEU A 6 28.96 -9.68 2.92
N ILE A 7 30.06 -8.97 3.15
CA ILE A 7 30.62 -8.74 4.48
C ILE A 7 29.65 -7.91 5.34
N LEU A 8 29.09 -6.83 4.78
CA LEU A 8 28.07 -6.02 5.47
C LEU A 8 26.82 -6.85 5.81
N PHE A 9 26.38 -7.72 4.90
CA PHE A 9 25.24 -8.61 5.16
C PHE A 9 25.56 -9.65 6.24
N ILE A 10 26.75 -10.25 6.22
CA ILE A 10 27.21 -11.20 7.26
C ILE A 10 27.38 -10.50 8.61
N CYS A 11 27.96 -9.29 8.65
CA CYS A 11 28.05 -8.50 9.88
C CYS A 11 26.68 -8.13 10.44
N ALA A 12 25.70 -7.80 9.59
CA ALA A 12 24.33 -7.52 10.01
C ALA A 12 23.64 -8.76 10.60
N VAL A 13 23.91 -9.95 10.06
CA VAL A 13 23.36 -11.22 10.57
C VAL A 13 24.01 -11.66 11.87
N THR A 14 25.32 -11.44 12.04
CA THR A 14 26.04 -11.83 13.26
C THR A 14 25.76 -10.92 14.47
N THR A 15 25.39 -9.64 14.25
CA THR A 15 24.99 -8.74 15.34
C THR A 15 23.59 -9.04 15.89
N MET A 16 22.80 -9.84 15.20
CA MET A 16 21.49 -10.29 15.70
C MET A 16 21.56 -11.30 16.85
N ALA A 17 22.72 -11.84 17.17
CA ALA A 17 22.89 -12.87 18.21
C ALA A 17 22.63 -12.38 19.65
N SER A 18 22.51 -11.06 19.90
CA SER A 18 22.17 -10.49 21.21
C SER A 18 20.91 -9.64 21.16
N ALA A 19 20.15 -9.71 20.07
CA ALA A 19 18.93 -8.93 19.86
C ALA A 19 17.76 -9.57 20.61
N GLN A 20 16.92 -8.75 21.19
CA GLN A 20 15.64 -9.20 21.68
C GLN A 20 14.66 -9.26 20.51
N ASP A 21 14.30 -10.47 20.11
CA ASP A 21 13.47 -10.72 18.95
C ASP A 21 12.03 -10.98 19.34
N TYR A 22 11.12 -10.50 18.54
CA TYR A 22 9.69 -10.71 18.69
C TYR A 22 9.12 -11.20 17.36
N PHE A 23 8.30 -12.23 17.41
CA PHE A 23 7.51 -12.69 16.27
C PHE A 23 6.03 -12.66 16.62
N GLY A 24 5.21 -12.15 15.71
CA GLY A 24 3.79 -11.97 15.98
C GLY A 24 2.91 -11.90 14.75
N VAL A 25 1.65 -11.65 15.02
CA VAL A 25 0.60 -11.46 14.02
C VAL A 25 -0.01 -10.08 14.18
N GLN A 26 -0.48 -9.53 13.06
CA GLN A 26 -1.11 -8.23 13.05
C GLN A 26 -2.33 -8.19 12.15
N LEU A 27 -3.30 -7.38 12.56
CA LEU A 27 -4.48 -7.01 11.79
C LEU A 27 -4.51 -5.50 11.65
N GLY A 28 -5.10 -5.00 10.58
CA GLY A 28 -5.15 -3.56 10.41
C GLY A 28 -6.13 -3.11 9.35
N PHE A 29 -6.18 -1.81 9.23
CA PHE A 29 -6.88 -1.11 8.18
C PHE A 29 -5.86 -0.30 7.38
N ALA A 30 -6.03 -0.28 6.07
CA ALA A 30 -5.19 0.49 5.16
C ALA A 30 -6.07 1.17 4.12
N GLN A 31 -5.70 2.39 3.77
CA GLN A 31 -6.36 3.12 2.69
C GLN A 31 -5.32 3.56 1.66
N PRO A 32 -5.12 2.79 0.60
CA PRO A 32 -4.37 3.23 -0.56
C PRO A 32 -5.05 4.41 -1.25
N ILE A 33 -4.25 5.40 -1.63
CA ILE A 33 -4.68 6.63 -2.27
C ILE A 33 -3.89 6.79 -3.56
N ALA A 34 -4.59 6.73 -4.68
CA ALA A 34 -3.99 7.00 -5.98
C ALA A 34 -3.90 8.51 -6.18
N ARG A 35 -2.68 9.03 -6.26
CA ARG A 35 -2.42 10.43 -6.61
C ARG A 35 -1.97 10.48 -8.07
N LEU A 36 -2.86 10.99 -8.92
CA LEU A 36 -2.62 11.19 -10.35
C LEU A 36 -2.35 12.64 -10.62
N ASN A 37 -1.30 12.92 -11.35
CA ASN A 37 -1.02 14.23 -11.92
C ASN A 37 -1.22 14.14 -13.45
N THR A 38 -2.48 14.09 -13.86
CA THR A 38 -2.86 14.10 -15.27
C THR A 38 -3.55 15.43 -15.60
N PRO A 39 -3.13 16.11 -16.65
CA PRO A 39 -3.83 17.30 -17.12
C PRO A 39 -5.12 17.00 -17.89
N THR A 40 -5.50 15.74 -18.08
CA THR A 40 -6.67 15.35 -18.86
C THR A 40 -7.83 14.85 -18.02
N THR A 41 -8.99 15.37 -18.36
CA THR A 41 -10.34 15.04 -17.91
C THR A 41 -10.85 13.65 -18.34
N LYS A 42 -10.01 12.72 -18.76
CA LYS A 42 -10.46 11.34 -18.91
C LYS A 42 -10.74 10.80 -17.52
N THR A 43 -12.01 10.69 -17.20
CA THR A 43 -12.53 9.96 -16.04
C THR A 43 -11.90 8.58 -16.06
N SER A 44 -10.79 8.43 -15.32
CA SER A 44 -10.20 7.11 -15.13
C SER A 44 -11.21 6.28 -14.34
N LEU A 45 -11.53 5.10 -14.83
CA LEU A 45 -12.28 4.07 -14.10
C LEU A 45 -11.59 3.70 -12.77
N PHE A 46 -10.40 4.27 -12.56
CA PHE A 46 -9.56 4.00 -11.41
C PHE A 46 -10.02 4.81 -10.19
N PRO A 47 -10.51 4.15 -9.13
CA PRO A 47 -10.89 4.83 -7.89
C PRO A 47 -9.69 5.52 -7.26
N THR A 48 -9.91 6.71 -6.71
CA THR A 48 -8.87 7.50 -6.06
C THR A 48 -8.43 6.93 -4.72
N SER A 49 -9.27 6.13 -4.08
CA SER A 49 -8.96 5.48 -2.80
C SER A 49 -9.73 4.18 -2.62
N TYR A 50 -9.14 3.26 -1.89
CA TYR A 50 -9.73 2.00 -1.48
C TYR A 50 -9.72 1.89 0.04
N ASN A 51 -10.74 1.26 0.61
CA ASN A 51 -10.74 0.89 2.03
C ASN A 51 -10.35 -0.58 2.13
N GLY A 52 -9.30 -0.88 2.87
CA GLY A 52 -8.74 -2.22 2.92
C GLY A 52 -8.49 -2.75 4.31
N PHE A 53 -8.71 -4.04 4.46
CA PHE A 53 -8.27 -4.83 5.60
C PHE A 53 -6.87 -5.38 5.33
N LYS A 54 -6.04 -5.36 6.36
CA LYS A 54 -4.67 -5.87 6.34
C LYS A 54 -4.52 -6.96 7.38
N VAL A 55 -3.93 -8.08 6.99
CA VAL A 55 -3.54 -9.17 7.90
C VAL A 55 -2.10 -9.55 7.59
N GLY A 56 -1.32 -9.86 8.62
CA GLY A 56 0.08 -10.19 8.36
C GLY A 56 0.85 -10.72 9.54
N LEU A 57 2.07 -11.09 9.22
CA LEU A 57 3.10 -11.49 10.16
C LEU A 57 4.04 -10.31 10.41
N VAL A 58 4.60 -10.25 11.60
CA VAL A 58 5.60 -9.24 11.97
C VAL A 58 6.73 -9.91 12.74
N TYR A 59 7.93 -9.48 12.40
CA TYR A 59 9.16 -9.83 13.10
C TYR A 59 9.89 -8.55 13.47
N ASP A 60 10.14 -8.35 14.75
CA ASP A 60 10.87 -7.20 15.30
C ASP A 60 12.16 -7.69 15.94
N ALA A 61 13.27 -7.13 15.53
CA ALA A 61 14.58 -7.32 16.16
C ALA A 61 15.03 -6.01 16.79
N THR A 62 15.24 -6.00 18.11
CA THR A 62 15.84 -4.85 18.82
C THR A 62 17.34 -5.08 18.96
N ILE A 63 18.14 -4.30 18.25
CA ILE A 63 19.59 -4.51 18.12
C ILE A 63 20.36 -3.84 19.26
N ILE A 64 20.17 -2.55 19.47
CA ILE A 64 20.90 -1.77 20.47
C ILE A 64 20.00 -0.71 21.10
N LYS A 65 19.88 -0.70 22.44
CA LYS A 65 19.24 0.40 23.21
C LYS A 65 17.92 0.94 22.61
N GLY A 66 17.03 0.05 22.23
CA GLY A 66 15.75 0.42 21.64
C GLY A 66 15.77 0.60 20.12
N PHE A 67 16.94 0.75 19.48
CA PHE A 67 17.04 0.73 18.03
C PHE A 67 16.94 -0.68 17.47
N GLY A 68 16.17 -0.86 16.40
CA GLY A 68 15.95 -2.16 15.79
C GLY A 68 15.39 -2.09 14.39
N VAL A 69 15.05 -3.27 13.88
CA VAL A 69 14.43 -3.46 12.58
C VAL A 69 13.13 -4.24 12.75
N SER A 70 12.09 -3.80 12.07
CA SER A 70 10.83 -4.50 11.96
C SER A 70 10.64 -4.94 10.52
N MET A 71 10.35 -6.22 10.32
CA MET A 71 10.01 -6.77 9.01
C MET A 71 8.64 -7.42 9.08
N GLY A 72 7.94 -7.49 7.96
CA GLY A 72 6.65 -8.14 7.92
C GLY A 72 6.31 -8.72 6.56
N LEU A 73 5.28 -9.53 6.56
CA LEU A 73 4.58 -9.98 5.36
C LEU A 73 3.10 -9.72 5.58
N ASN A 74 2.54 -8.78 4.84
CA ASN A 74 1.15 -8.39 4.95
C ASN A 74 0.40 -8.71 3.67
N TYR A 75 -0.83 -9.15 3.82
CA TYR A 75 -1.80 -9.22 2.75
C TYR A 75 -2.87 -8.16 3.00
N THR A 76 -3.13 -7.34 2.00
CA THR A 76 -4.16 -6.30 2.06
C THR A 76 -5.23 -6.62 1.03
N PHE A 77 -6.47 -6.66 1.50
CA PHE A 77 -7.69 -6.78 0.70
C PHE A 77 -8.49 -5.50 0.85
N GLY A 78 -8.84 -4.87 -0.26
CA GLY A 78 -9.58 -3.62 -0.23
C GLY A 78 -10.71 -3.57 -1.24
N ASN A 79 -11.69 -2.74 -0.94
CA ASN A 79 -12.78 -2.45 -1.84
C ASN A 79 -13.02 -0.94 -1.96
N HIS A 80 -13.63 -0.57 -3.04
CA HIS A 80 -14.11 0.78 -3.30
C HIS A 80 -15.52 0.70 -3.87
N THR A 81 -16.37 1.61 -3.40
CA THR A 81 -17.69 1.84 -4.00
C THR A 81 -17.93 3.34 -3.99
N SER A 82 -18.01 3.94 -5.17
CA SER A 82 -18.34 5.37 -5.27
C SER A 82 -19.83 5.59 -5.00
N ALA A 83 -20.15 6.81 -4.55
CA ALA A 83 -21.54 7.26 -4.61
C ALA A 83 -22.05 7.32 -6.07
N TRP A 84 -23.34 7.20 -6.25
CA TRP A 84 -23.97 7.45 -7.53
C TRP A 84 -23.73 8.92 -7.95
N LYS A 85 -23.20 9.12 -9.15
CA LYS A 85 -23.00 10.43 -9.74
C LYS A 85 -23.91 10.58 -10.94
N GLN A 86 -24.60 11.70 -11.03
CA GLN A 86 -25.39 12.04 -12.21
C GLN A 86 -24.49 12.43 -13.38
N VAL A 87 -24.72 11.83 -14.52
CA VAL A 87 -24.00 12.11 -15.77
C VAL A 87 -24.97 12.65 -16.79
N GLY A 88 -24.78 13.92 -17.19
CA GLY A 88 -25.63 14.62 -18.16
C GLY A 88 -26.77 15.44 -17.54
N THR A 89 -27.61 16.02 -18.40
CA THR A 89 -28.82 16.79 -18.03
C THR A 89 -29.98 15.87 -17.68
N LEU A 90 -30.74 16.27 -16.65
CA LEU A 90 -31.88 15.51 -16.09
C LEU A 90 -32.81 14.88 -17.15
N PRO A 91 -33.46 13.70 -16.85
CA PRO A 91 -33.48 13.07 -15.53
C PRO A 91 -32.60 11.83 -15.35
N TYR A 92 -31.71 11.42 -16.19
CA TYR A 92 -30.84 10.21 -16.00
C TYR A 92 -29.80 10.12 -17.12
N PRO A 93 -28.65 9.44 -16.94
CA PRO A 93 -28.33 8.31 -16.05
C PRO A 93 -27.45 8.69 -14.85
N GLN A 94 -27.47 7.82 -13.83
CA GLN A 94 -26.51 7.86 -12.74
C GLN A 94 -25.46 6.77 -12.96
N GLU A 95 -24.21 7.05 -12.62
CA GLU A 95 -23.09 6.12 -12.72
C GLU A 95 -22.41 5.92 -11.36
N ARG A 96 -21.98 4.73 -11.09
CA ARG A 96 -21.10 4.41 -9.94
C ARG A 96 -20.00 3.43 -10.35
N THR A 97 -18.86 3.57 -9.71
CA THR A 97 -17.72 2.68 -9.88
C THR A 97 -17.54 1.85 -8.61
N THR A 98 -17.36 0.55 -8.78
CA THR A 98 -16.91 -0.35 -7.70
C THR A 98 -15.58 -0.96 -8.09
N GLY A 99 -14.74 -1.26 -7.11
CA GLY A 99 -13.45 -1.90 -7.37
C GLY A 99 -13.00 -2.75 -6.19
N GLN A 100 -12.16 -3.73 -6.48
CA GLN A 100 -11.50 -4.57 -5.48
C GLN A 100 -10.02 -4.60 -5.76
N TYR A 101 -9.20 -4.65 -4.71
CA TYR A 101 -7.78 -4.82 -4.87
C TYR A 101 -7.21 -5.80 -3.84
N HIS A 102 -6.19 -6.52 -4.28
CA HIS A 102 -5.45 -7.48 -3.50
C HIS A 102 -3.97 -7.20 -3.63
N GLN A 103 -3.25 -7.14 -2.51
CA GLN A 103 -1.86 -6.74 -2.48
C GLN A 103 -1.08 -7.50 -1.42
N LEU A 104 0.13 -7.92 -1.75
CA LEU A 104 1.14 -8.36 -0.79
C LEU A 104 2.12 -7.21 -0.51
N GLU A 105 2.53 -7.09 0.74
CA GLU A 105 3.45 -6.05 1.20
C GLU A 105 4.53 -6.64 2.09
N ILE A 106 5.76 -6.21 1.85
CA ILE A 106 6.93 -6.56 2.67
C ILE A 106 7.51 -5.24 3.18
N PRO A 107 7.07 -4.75 4.36
CA PRO A 107 7.70 -3.62 5.02
C PRO A 107 9.06 -4.03 5.62
N ILE A 108 10.01 -3.12 5.58
CA ILE A 108 11.31 -3.21 6.23
C ILE A 108 11.55 -1.87 6.92
N ASP A 109 11.20 -1.79 8.18
CA ASP A 109 11.20 -0.56 8.94
C ASP A 109 12.37 -0.53 9.92
N TRP A 110 13.17 0.53 9.90
CA TRP A 110 13.99 0.89 11.05
C TRP A 110 13.08 1.44 12.13
N GLN A 111 13.26 0.98 13.35
CA GLN A 111 12.44 1.43 14.48
C GLN A 111 13.28 1.81 15.68
N TYR A 112 12.74 2.72 16.47
CA TYR A 112 13.26 3.06 17.78
C TYR A 112 12.15 2.94 18.82
N LYS A 113 12.42 2.17 19.89
CA LYS A 113 11.50 1.93 21.01
C LYS A 113 11.97 2.71 22.24
N PHE A 114 11.14 3.62 22.71
CA PHE A 114 11.36 4.37 23.95
C PHE A 114 10.56 3.72 25.07
N GLU A 115 11.22 3.21 26.09
CA GLU A 115 10.53 2.71 27.28
C GLU A 115 10.05 3.90 28.12
N ILE A 116 8.74 4.06 28.28
CA ILE A 116 8.10 5.14 29.05
C ILE A 116 7.60 4.66 30.41
N ALA A 117 7.37 3.37 30.55
CA ALA A 117 7.01 2.70 31.80
C ALA A 117 7.35 1.21 31.68
N LYS A 118 7.31 0.50 32.80
CA LYS A 118 7.55 -0.95 32.81
C LYS A 118 6.66 -1.66 31.78
N ARG A 119 7.27 -2.38 30.83
CA ARG A 119 6.62 -3.08 29.71
C ARG A 119 5.84 -2.21 28.75
N THR A 120 6.17 -0.92 28.70
CA THR A 120 5.43 0.04 27.89
C THR A 120 6.40 0.88 27.04
N TRP A 121 6.23 0.85 25.73
CA TRP A 121 7.12 1.54 24.79
C TRP A 121 6.32 2.38 23.79
N ILE A 122 6.89 3.52 23.46
CA ILE A 122 6.54 4.28 22.26
C ILE A 122 7.49 3.80 21.15
N ILE A 123 6.94 3.54 19.98
CA ILE A 123 7.68 3.10 18.81
C ILE A 123 7.62 4.21 17.77
N LEU A 124 8.77 4.62 17.25
CA LEU A 124 8.88 5.41 16.03
C LEU A 124 9.50 4.53 14.96
N TYR A 125 8.96 4.57 13.75
CA TYR A 125 9.49 3.73 12.67
C TYR A 125 9.45 4.44 11.33
N THR A 126 10.38 4.07 10.47
CA THR A 126 10.47 4.52 9.09
C THR A 126 11.18 3.47 8.23
N GLY A 127 10.78 3.34 6.98
CA GLY A 127 11.45 2.40 6.08
C GLY A 127 10.72 2.16 4.78
N PRO A 128 11.36 1.40 3.86
CA PRO A 128 10.75 1.02 2.61
C PRO A 128 9.74 -0.12 2.79
N THR A 129 8.69 -0.09 1.98
CA THR A 129 7.76 -1.20 1.82
C THR A 129 7.72 -1.60 0.35
N LEU A 130 8.04 -2.85 0.07
CA LEU A 130 7.83 -3.46 -1.24
C LEU A 130 6.37 -3.93 -1.32
N GLN A 131 5.67 -3.50 -2.36
CA GLN A 131 4.27 -3.84 -2.58
C GLN A 131 4.14 -4.58 -3.91
N CYS A 132 3.40 -5.68 -3.91
CA CYS A 132 3.08 -6.47 -5.10
C CYS A 132 1.56 -6.55 -5.26
N GLY A 133 1.01 -5.89 -6.26
CA GLY A 133 -0.39 -5.99 -6.64
C GLY A 133 -0.69 -7.37 -7.23
N LEU A 134 -1.58 -8.10 -6.60
CA LEU A 134 -2.03 -9.42 -7.05
C LEU A 134 -3.18 -9.29 -8.02
N ASP A 135 -4.19 -8.52 -7.63
CA ASP A 135 -5.36 -8.25 -8.44
C ASP A 135 -5.91 -6.84 -8.16
N LEU A 136 -6.45 -6.23 -9.19
CA LEU A 136 -7.10 -4.93 -9.12
C LEU A 136 -8.19 -4.90 -10.19
N THR A 137 -9.43 -4.87 -9.75
CA THR A 137 -10.59 -4.89 -10.63
C THR A 137 -11.43 -3.64 -10.47
N SER A 138 -12.12 -3.25 -11.53
CA SER A 138 -13.10 -2.16 -11.50
C SER A 138 -14.32 -2.52 -12.33
N LYS A 139 -15.48 -2.02 -11.91
CA LYS A 139 -16.75 -2.15 -12.63
C LYS A 139 -17.47 -0.82 -12.64
N LEU A 140 -17.93 -0.42 -13.80
CA LEU A 140 -18.78 0.75 -13.98
C LEU A 140 -20.23 0.30 -14.14
N TYR A 141 -21.10 0.83 -13.29
CA TYR A 141 -22.53 0.61 -13.33
C TYR A 141 -23.24 1.88 -13.76
N LYS A 142 -24.30 1.70 -14.53
CA LYS A 142 -25.21 2.75 -14.95
C LYS A 142 -26.65 2.39 -14.60
N THR A 143 -27.38 3.35 -14.07
CA THR A 143 -28.82 3.19 -13.86
C THR A 143 -29.58 3.73 -15.05
N ASN A 144 -30.41 2.90 -15.68
CA ASN A 144 -31.33 3.29 -16.72
C ASN A 144 -32.75 2.85 -16.31
N ASN A 145 -33.68 3.82 -16.20
CA ASN A 145 -35.07 3.58 -15.78
C ASN A 145 -35.21 2.73 -14.50
N GLY A 146 -34.37 2.99 -13.49
CA GLY A 146 -34.40 2.25 -12.23
C GLY A 146 -33.75 0.84 -12.25
N LYS A 147 -33.25 0.41 -13.42
CA LYS A 147 -32.47 -0.85 -13.53
C LYS A 147 -30.98 -0.55 -13.58
N GLU A 148 -30.22 -1.30 -12.81
CA GLU A 148 -28.78 -1.24 -12.80
C GLU A 148 -28.22 -2.10 -13.94
N ILE A 149 -27.40 -1.52 -14.80
CA ILE A 149 -26.74 -2.17 -15.92
C ILE A 149 -25.23 -2.03 -15.75
N THR A 150 -24.48 -3.12 -15.89
CA THR A 150 -23.03 -3.08 -15.93
C THR A 150 -22.59 -2.61 -17.33
N LEU A 151 -21.94 -1.45 -17.42
CA LEU A 151 -21.43 -0.91 -18.68
C LEU A 151 -20.05 -1.45 -19.02
N GLU A 152 -19.17 -1.45 -18.05
CA GLU A 152 -17.79 -1.86 -18.21
C GLU A 152 -17.34 -2.72 -17.03
N LYS A 153 -16.55 -3.74 -17.32
CA LYS A 153 -15.94 -4.59 -16.33
C LYS A 153 -14.48 -4.78 -16.72
N ASP A 154 -13.58 -4.15 -15.96
CA ASP A 154 -12.16 -4.47 -16.04
C ASP A 154 -11.84 -5.67 -15.18
N ASN A 155 -11.36 -6.73 -15.84
CA ASN A 155 -11.07 -7.98 -15.15
C ASN A 155 -9.77 -7.97 -14.36
N SER A 156 -8.80 -7.12 -14.72
CA SER A 156 -7.62 -6.79 -13.91
C SER A 156 -6.76 -5.72 -14.59
N PHE A 157 -6.40 -4.67 -13.88
CA PHE A 157 -5.45 -3.65 -14.34
C PHE A 157 -4.01 -4.19 -14.48
N TYR A 158 -3.76 -5.40 -13.98
CA TYR A 158 -2.47 -6.11 -14.07
C TYR A 158 -2.46 -7.22 -15.12
N SER A 159 -3.57 -7.48 -15.83
CA SER A 159 -3.68 -8.59 -16.79
C SER A 159 -2.68 -8.47 -17.95
N GLU A 160 -2.16 -9.63 -18.39
CA GLU A 160 -1.22 -9.69 -19.52
C GLU A 160 -1.91 -9.62 -20.88
N ASP A 161 -3.15 -10.03 -20.94
CA ASP A 161 -3.93 -10.15 -22.17
C ASP A 161 -4.52 -8.83 -22.67
N MET A 162 -4.56 -7.79 -21.83
CA MET A 162 -5.00 -6.47 -22.28
C MET A 162 -3.87 -5.76 -23.00
N LYS A 163 -4.13 -5.29 -24.22
CA LYS A 163 -3.23 -4.40 -24.99
C LYS A 163 -2.85 -3.14 -24.19
N ASP A 164 -3.57 -2.90 -23.12
CA ASP A 164 -3.56 -1.69 -22.31
C ASP A 164 -3.29 -1.97 -20.83
N LYS A 165 -2.13 -2.60 -20.52
CA LYS A 165 -1.64 -2.74 -19.14
C LYS A 165 -1.38 -1.36 -18.52
N GLU A 166 -2.33 -0.89 -17.74
CA GLU A 166 -2.23 0.47 -17.16
C GLU A 166 -1.25 0.56 -16.01
N LEU A 167 -1.11 -0.51 -15.23
CA LEU A 167 -0.36 -0.49 -13.99
C LEU A 167 0.75 -1.53 -13.92
N LYS A 168 1.80 -1.17 -13.19
CA LYS A 168 2.86 -2.09 -12.78
C LYS A 168 2.42 -2.82 -11.52
N ARG A 169 2.69 -4.13 -11.44
CA ARG A 169 2.40 -4.95 -10.25
C ARG A 169 3.26 -4.57 -9.04
N ILE A 170 4.49 -4.10 -9.29
CA ILE A 170 5.46 -3.80 -8.23
C ILE A 170 5.46 -2.30 -7.98
N ASN A 171 5.30 -1.94 -6.73
CA ASN A 171 5.43 -0.60 -6.21
C ASN A 171 6.37 -0.59 -4.99
N VAL A 172 7.03 0.53 -4.76
CA VAL A 172 7.86 0.76 -3.58
C VAL A 172 7.39 2.04 -2.92
N THR A 173 7.15 1.96 -1.64
CA THR A 173 6.78 3.11 -0.82
C THR A 173 7.81 3.34 0.27
N TRP A 174 7.81 4.53 0.87
CA TRP A 174 8.57 4.85 2.07
C TRP A 174 7.62 5.23 3.17
N GLY A 175 7.65 4.50 4.27
CA GLY A 175 6.77 4.68 5.41
C GLY A 175 7.39 5.55 6.50
N LEU A 176 6.52 6.29 7.19
CA LEU A 176 6.80 6.96 8.44
C LEU A 176 5.64 6.73 9.38
N GLY A 177 5.93 6.34 10.62
CA GLY A 177 4.87 6.08 11.58
C GLY A 177 5.31 6.06 13.03
N ALA A 178 4.30 5.95 13.87
CA ALA A 178 4.46 5.78 15.30
C ALA A 178 3.58 4.66 15.83
N GLY A 179 3.93 4.15 16.99
CA GLY A 179 3.19 3.07 17.63
C GLY A 179 3.35 3.09 19.14
N PHE A 180 2.57 2.24 19.75
CA PHE A 180 2.57 1.98 21.17
C PHE A 180 2.62 0.47 21.38
N GLN A 181 3.46 0.01 22.33
CA GLN A 181 3.54 -1.38 22.71
C GLN A 181 3.32 -1.50 24.22
N TYR A 182 2.46 -2.39 24.62
CA TYR A 182 2.29 -2.80 26.01
C TYR A 182 2.46 -4.31 26.12
N ASP A 183 3.51 -4.71 26.80
CA ASP A 183 3.91 -6.13 26.90
C ASP A 183 4.00 -6.79 25.52
N ARG A 184 3.05 -7.66 25.18
CA ARG A 184 2.97 -8.36 23.89
C ARG A 184 2.08 -7.68 22.85
N TYR A 185 1.29 -6.72 23.27
CA TYR A 185 0.34 -6.05 22.38
C TYR A 185 0.95 -4.79 21.80
N PHE A 186 0.68 -4.52 20.55
CA PHE A 186 1.11 -3.28 19.92
C PHE A 186 0.02 -2.67 19.05
N LEU A 187 0.09 -1.35 18.93
CA LEU A 187 -0.67 -0.53 18.01
C LEU A 187 0.31 0.30 17.19
N ARG A 188 0.17 0.32 15.88
CA ARG A 188 1.01 1.11 14.97
C ARG A 188 0.15 1.87 13.98
N GLY A 189 0.47 3.14 13.74
CA GLY A 189 -0.16 3.95 12.71
C GLY A 189 0.91 4.67 11.89
N GLY A 190 0.67 4.82 10.60
CA GLY A 190 1.64 5.44 9.73
C GLY A 190 1.10 5.82 8.37
N TYR A 191 1.97 6.47 7.61
CA TYR A 191 1.72 6.90 6.24
C TYR A 191 2.89 6.47 5.35
N ASP A 192 2.57 5.83 4.23
CA ASP A 192 3.53 5.35 3.25
C ASP A 192 3.42 6.23 1.99
N PHE A 193 4.55 6.81 1.57
CA PHE A 193 4.67 7.64 0.38
C PHE A 193 5.11 6.80 -0.80
N GLY A 194 4.38 6.83 -1.91
CA GLY A 194 4.76 6.15 -3.14
C GLY A 194 6.02 6.76 -3.75
N LEU A 195 7.03 5.93 -4.02
CA LEU A 195 8.30 6.33 -4.61
C LEU A 195 8.36 6.10 -6.10
N ILE A 196 7.60 5.14 -6.61
CA ILE A 196 7.64 4.71 -8.01
C ILE A 196 6.37 5.17 -8.71
N ASN A 197 6.50 5.61 -9.97
CA ASN A 197 5.34 5.80 -10.82
C ASN A 197 4.76 4.43 -11.21
N PRO A 198 3.56 4.08 -10.71
CA PRO A 198 2.93 2.80 -11.00
C PRO A 198 2.38 2.71 -12.42
N TYR A 199 2.23 3.84 -13.12
CA TYR A 199 1.67 3.88 -14.46
C TYR A 199 2.69 3.50 -15.51
N LYS A 200 2.26 2.75 -16.51
CA LYS A 200 3.07 2.47 -17.70
C LYS A 200 2.98 3.65 -18.65
N ALA A 201 4.14 4.07 -19.18
CA ALA A 201 4.24 5.29 -19.99
C ALA A 201 3.44 5.26 -21.30
N SER A 202 3.12 4.08 -21.83
CA SER A 202 2.58 3.93 -23.17
C SER A 202 1.07 4.21 -23.32
N GLN A 203 0.34 4.38 -22.24
CA GLN A 203 -1.12 4.41 -22.29
C GLN A 203 -1.75 5.77 -22.02
N PHE A 204 -0.99 6.67 -21.42
CA PHE A 204 -1.47 8.00 -21.06
C PHE A 204 -0.72 9.11 -21.80
N ASP A 205 0.02 8.74 -22.83
CA ASP A 205 0.66 9.71 -23.71
C ASP A 205 -0.43 10.31 -24.64
N TYR A 206 -1.02 11.41 -24.23
CA TYR A 206 -1.79 12.22 -25.16
C TYR A 206 -0.85 13.28 -25.76
N THR A 207 -1.06 13.54 -27.03
CA THR A 207 -0.36 14.63 -27.71
C THR A 207 -1.00 15.95 -27.25
N ASP A 208 -0.22 16.78 -26.56
CA ASP A 208 -0.62 18.16 -26.27
C ASP A 208 -0.83 18.94 -27.57
N THR A 209 -1.64 19.98 -27.51
CA THR A 209 -1.84 20.93 -28.64
C THR A 209 -0.56 21.52 -29.19
N ASN A 210 0.52 21.44 -28.43
CA ASN A 210 1.88 21.88 -28.82
C ASN A 210 2.80 20.73 -29.30
N GLY A 211 2.27 19.52 -29.53
CA GLY A 211 3.07 18.35 -29.98
C GLY A 211 3.92 17.69 -28.88
N GLY A 212 3.77 18.11 -27.62
CA GLY A 212 4.40 17.47 -26.48
C GLY A 212 3.67 16.19 -26.05
N HIS A 213 4.41 15.20 -25.55
CA HIS A 213 3.87 13.99 -24.95
C HIS A 213 4.07 14.04 -23.43
N PRO A 214 3.18 14.72 -22.65
CA PRO A 214 3.32 14.76 -21.21
C PRO A 214 3.06 13.36 -20.63
N ARG A 215 4.07 12.80 -19.98
CA ARG A 215 3.97 11.50 -19.31
C ARG A 215 3.06 11.62 -18.08
N THR A 216 2.08 10.76 -18.00
CA THR A 216 1.29 10.62 -16.77
C THR A 216 2.21 10.20 -15.63
N ARG A 217 2.22 11.03 -14.60
CA ARG A 217 2.94 10.73 -13.36
C ARG A 217 1.92 10.50 -12.26
N GLY A 218 2.19 9.52 -11.45
CA GLY A 218 1.37 9.25 -10.28
C GLY A 218 2.16 8.51 -9.23
N ARG A 219 1.57 8.41 -8.05
CA ARG A 219 2.07 7.59 -6.96
C ARG A 219 0.91 6.99 -6.19
N PHE A 220 1.13 5.86 -5.55
CA PHE A 220 0.23 5.28 -4.57
C PHE A 220 0.76 5.58 -3.19
N ASP A 221 0.04 6.43 -2.48
CA ASP A 221 0.26 6.67 -1.05
C ASP A 221 -0.69 5.76 -0.25
N GLN A 222 -0.38 5.51 1.02
CA GLN A 222 -1.24 4.71 1.88
C GLN A 222 -1.12 5.18 3.32
N TRP A 223 -2.23 5.42 3.99
CA TRP A 223 -2.22 5.47 5.44
C TRP A 223 -2.71 4.14 6.01
N GLN A 224 -2.21 3.78 7.18
CA GLN A 224 -2.52 2.51 7.80
C GLN A 224 -2.52 2.60 9.32
N ILE A 225 -3.36 1.75 9.91
CA ILE A 225 -3.35 1.50 11.34
C ILE A 225 -3.37 -0.01 11.56
N LYS A 226 -2.53 -0.51 12.46
CA LYS A 226 -2.34 -1.94 12.72
C LYS A 226 -2.33 -2.18 14.21
N VAL A 227 -3.00 -3.25 14.64
CA VAL A 227 -2.92 -3.81 15.98
C VAL A 227 -2.37 -5.22 15.89
N GLY A 228 -1.62 -5.66 16.87
CA GLY A 228 -1.07 -7.00 16.83
C GLY A 228 -0.63 -7.51 18.19
N ILE A 229 -0.22 -8.77 18.16
CA ILE A 229 0.28 -9.48 19.33
C ILE A 229 1.56 -10.25 18.97
N TYR A 230 2.56 -10.14 19.81
CA TYR A 230 3.75 -10.98 19.75
C TYR A 230 3.47 -12.33 20.39
N LEU A 231 3.57 -13.38 19.61
CA LEU A 231 3.34 -14.76 20.02
C LEU A 231 4.60 -15.37 20.65
N TRP A 232 5.75 -14.91 20.21
CA TRP A 232 7.05 -15.40 20.67
C TRP A 232 8.01 -14.23 20.88
N GLN A 233 8.87 -14.38 21.89
CA GLN A 233 9.91 -13.44 22.26
C GLN A 233 11.15 -14.23 22.65
N SER A 234 12.31 -13.91 22.05
CA SER A 234 13.60 -14.41 22.57
C SER A 234 13.93 -13.73 23.90
N LYS A 235 14.55 -14.50 24.77
CA LYS A 235 15.07 -13.98 26.06
C LYS A 235 16.48 -13.47 25.88
#